data_b96cc338952fd5aed1d5dee8203e4cdf
#
_entry.id   b96cc338952fd5aed1d5dee8203e4cdf
#
_cell.length_a   1.000
_cell.length_b   1.000
_cell.length_c   1.000
_cell.angle_alpha   90.00
_cell.angle_beta   90.00
_cell.angle_gamma   90.00
#
_symmetry.space_group_name_H-M   'P 1'
#
loop_
_entity.id
_entity.type
_entity.pdbx_description
1 polymer ?
#
loop_
_entity_poly.entity_id
_entity_poly.type
_entity_poly.pdbx_seq_one_letter_code
_entity_poly.pdbx_strand_id
1 'polypeptide(L)'
;FEKCEIKWISQNSPMGFGHALLASKKFVGDKPFLLHTGDAYFPNYSFLNNFIKSSQYDKKITGTILFQHKKSLEGFGIAQTKKSVPLDIVFHVAEKPKKPKSNLAILPIYILKPDIFEALEKTSLGHNNELQVTDAISTLLDLNHKINAYNFGNNKWFDIGTTRQYFHALNYSFKIATK
;
A
#
# COMPACT_ATOMS: atom_id res chain seq x y z
N PHE A 1 -18.56 -15.30 -0.20
CA PHE A 1 -18.75 -14.54 1.05
C PHE A 1 -19.06 -15.43 2.26
N GLU A 2 -19.64 -16.63 2.08
CA GLU A 2 -20.05 -17.54 3.19
C GLU A 2 -18.90 -18.04 4.09
N LYS A 3 -17.64 -17.78 3.73
CA LYS A 3 -16.44 -18.21 4.50
C LYS A 3 -15.62 -17.05 5.07
N CYS A 4 -16.12 -15.83 4.99
CA CYS A 4 -15.38 -14.64 5.45
C CYS A 4 -16.16 -13.95 6.57
N GLU A 5 -15.50 -13.71 7.70
CA GLU A 5 -16.00 -12.81 8.73
C GLU A 5 -15.74 -11.35 8.28
N ILE A 6 -16.80 -10.54 8.23
CA ILE A 6 -16.69 -9.11 7.91
C ILE A 6 -16.90 -8.31 9.19
N LYS A 7 -15.94 -7.44 9.52
CA LYS A 7 -16.02 -6.52 10.64
C LYS A 7 -15.95 -5.07 10.16
N TRP A 8 -16.96 -4.30 10.51
CA TRP A 8 -17.00 -2.87 10.23
C TRP A 8 -16.36 -2.09 11.37
N ILE A 9 -15.42 -1.20 11.03
CA ILE A 9 -14.72 -0.35 11.98
C ILE A 9 -14.93 1.10 11.53
N SER A 10 -15.53 1.92 12.41
CA SER A 10 -15.81 3.32 12.13
C SER A 10 -14.57 4.17 12.35
N GLN A 11 -14.28 5.05 11.40
CA GLN A 11 -13.37 6.17 11.55
C GLN A 11 -14.20 7.43 11.86
N ASN A 12 -14.26 7.83 13.13
CA ASN A 12 -15.13 8.92 13.58
C ASN A 12 -14.76 10.30 13.00
N SER A 13 -13.49 10.49 12.67
CA SER A 13 -12.98 11.71 12.04
C SER A 13 -12.10 11.35 10.85
N PRO A 14 -12.31 11.93 9.66
CA PRO A 14 -11.55 11.60 8.46
C PRO A 14 -10.17 12.27 8.51
N MET A 15 -9.23 11.66 9.24
CA MET A 15 -7.86 12.18 9.43
C MET A 15 -6.83 11.45 8.54
N GLY A 16 -7.26 10.92 7.40
CA GLY A 16 -6.40 10.25 6.44
C GLY A 16 -6.38 8.73 6.52
N PHE A 17 -5.71 8.11 5.56
CA PHE A 17 -5.66 6.66 5.39
C PHE A 17 -4.91 5.96 6.54
N GLY A 18 -3.82 6.54 7.03
CA GLY A 18 -3.10 6.02 8.19
C GLY A 18 -3.95 6.02 9.47
N HIS A 19 -4.82 7.02 9.65
CA HIS A 19 -5.75 7.07 10.79
C HIS A 19 -6.84 5.97 10.68
N ALA A 20 -7.35 5.71 9.47
CA ALA A 20 -8.27 4.60 9.24
C ALA A 20 -7.60 3.24 9.57
N LEU A 21 -6.35 3.07 9.15
CA LEU A 21 -5.56 1.89 9.50
C LEU A 21 -5.36 1.78 11.02
N LEU A 22 -5.02 2.87 11.71
CA LEU A 22 -4.81 2.90 13.15
C LEU A 22 -6.08 2.47 13.93
N ALA A 23 -7.26 2.85 13.45
CA ALA A 23 -8.54 2.42 14.04
C ALA A 23 -8.73 0.89 14.00
N SER A 24 -8.07 0.20 13.07
CA SER A 24 -8.15 -1.25 12.94
C SER A 24 -7.20 -2.04 13.86
N LYS A 25 -6.33 -1.38 14.63
CA LYS A 25 -5.27 -1.98 15.46
C LYS A 25 -5.77 -3.14 16.32
N LYS A 26 -6.87 -2.95 17.04
CA LYS A 26 -7.46 -3.99 17.91
C LYS A 26 -7.97 -5.21 17.13
N PHE A 27 -8.46 -4.99 15.92
CA PHE A 27 -8.96 -6.07 15.07
C PHE A 27 -7.82 -6.88 14.47
N VAL A 28 -6.77 -6.21 14.01
CA VAL A 28 -5.59 -6.87 13.42
C VAL A 28 -4.83 -7.69 14.47
N GLY A 29 -4.67 -7.19 15.70
CA GLY A 29 -3.88 -7.83 16.75
C GLY A 29 -2.42 -7.95 16.36
N ASP A 30 -1.79 -9.10 16.69
CA ASP A 30 -0.34 -9.32 16.55
C ASP A 30 0.06 -10.05 15.27
N LYS A 31 -0.85 -10.20 14.31
CA LYS A 31 -0.59 -10.96 13.08
C LYS A 31 -0.21 -10.04 11.92
N PRO A 32 0.66 -10.50 11.00
CA PRO A 32 0.81 -9.84 9.71
C PRO A 32 -0.52 -9.79 8.96
N PHE A 33 -0.76 -8.73 8.22
CA PHE A 33 -2.01 -8.53 7.50
C PHE A 33 -1.78 -7.92 6.12
N LEU A 34 -2.76 -8.12 5.24
CA LEU A 34 -2.84 -7.44 3.96
C LEU A 34 -3.69 -6.18 4.13
N LEU A 35 -3.16 -5.04 3.72
CA LEU A 35 -3.87 -3.77 3.63
C LEU A 35 -4.15 -3.47 2.16
N HIS A 36 -5.42 -3.24 1.83
CA HIS A 36 -5.87 -2.87 0.49
C HIS A 36 -6.84 -1.69 0.59
N THR A 37 -6.63 -0.64 -0.22
CA THR A 37 -7.57 0.49 -0.24
C THR A 37 -8.83 0.13 -1.02
N GLY A 38 -9.98 0.66 -0.59
CA GLY A 38 -11.27 0.38 -1.24
C GLY A 38 -11.46 1.06 -2.59
N ASP A 39 -10.61 2.02 -2.94
CA ASP A 39 -10.63 2.80 -4.17
C ASP A 39 -9.66 2.31 -5.25
N ALA A 40 -9.11 1.11 -5.09
CA ALA A 40 -8.22 0.48 -6.07
C ALA A 40 -8.83 -0.80 -6.64
N TYR A 41 -8.85 -0.91 -7.97
CA TYR A 41 -9.34 -2.07 -8.69
C TYR A 41 -8.21 -2.76 -9.46
N PHE A 42 -8.02 -4.04 -9.19
CA PHE A 42 -7.08 -4.92 -9.88
C PHE A 42 -7.89 -5.93 -10.70
N PRO A 43 -7.87 -5.87 -12.04
CA PRO A 43 -8.63 -6.82 -12.88
C PRO A 43 -8.20 -8.28 -12.71
N ASN A 44 -6.97 -8.50 -12.25
CA ASN A 44 -6.41 -9.81 -12.01
C ASN A 44 -5.58 -9.82 -10.71
N TYR A 45 -5.93 -10.71 -9.80
CA TYR A 45 -5.23 -10.92 -8.52
C TYR A 45 -4.25 -12.10 -8.54
N SER A 46 -3.89 -12.65 -9.70
CA SER A 46 -2.97 -13.80 -9.80
C SER A 46 -1.60 -13.53 -9.13
N PHE A 47 -1.16 -12.27 -9.06
CA PHE A 47 0.06 -11.86 -8.38
C PHE A 47 -0.01 -12.01 -6.86
N LEU A 48 -1.22 -12.00 -6.27
CA LEU A 48 -1.40 -11.86 -4.82
C LEU A 48 -0.75 -12.99 -4.02
N ASN A 49 -0.87 -14.24 -4.51
CA ASN A 49 -0.23 -15.37 -3.85
C ASN A 49 1.30 -15.23 -3.79
N ASN A 50 1.93 -14.77 -4.87
CA ASN A 50 3.37 -14.54 -4.90
C ASN A 50 3.76 -13.34 -4.04
N PHE A 51 2.95 -12.29 -4.03
CA PHE A 51 3.14 -11.13 -3.17
C PHE A 51 3.09 -11.51 -1.68
N ILE A 52 2.08 -12.31 -1.27
CA ILE A 52 1.97 -12.81 0.12
C ILE A 52 3.17 -13.69 0.48
N LYS A 53 3.53 -14.65 -0.38
CA LYS A 53 4.69 -15.52 -0.14
C LYS A 53 5.99 -14.72 -0.02
N SER A 54 6.14 -13.65 -0.79
CA SER A 54 7.35 -12.82 -0.78
C SER A 54 7.60 -12.15 0.57
N SER A 55 6.55 -11.83 1.33
CA SER A 55 6.66 -11.25 2.68
C SER A 55 7.16 -12.24 3.74
N GLN A 56 7.17 -13.53 3.43
CA GLN A 56 7.49 -14.62 4.37
C GLN A 56 8.96 -15.07 4.27
N TYR A 57 9.71 -14.62 3.25
CA TYR A 57 11.09 -15.07 3.02
C TYR A 57 12.08 -14.69 4.13
N ASP A 58 11.87 -13.58 4.80
CA ASP A 58 12.70 -13.15 5.91
C ASP A 58 11.84 -12.63 7.07
N LYS A 59 11.94 -13.31 8.23
CA LYS A 59 11.22 -12.92 9.45
C LYS A 59 11.58 -11.52 9.95
N LYS A 60 12.73 -10.97 9.56
CA LYS A 60 13.19 -9.62 9.91
C LYS A 60 12.47 -8.52 9.09
N ILE A 61 11.75 -8.89 8.03
CA ILE A 61 10.99 -7.94 7.23
C ILE A 61 9.72 -7.54 7.97
N THR A 62 9.51 -6.25 8.15
CA THR A 62 8.35 -5.66 8.83
C THR A 62 7.20 -5.39 7.87
N GLY A 63 7.50 -5.19 6.59
CA GLY A 63 6.49 -5.00 5.56
C GLY A 63 7.00 -5.24 4.16
N THR A 64 6.06 -5.40 3.23
CA THR A 64 6.32 -5.46 1.80
C THR A 64 5.35 -4.53 1.10
N ILE A 65 5.88 -3.56 0.35
CA ILE A 65 5.09 -2.65 -0.47
C ILE A 65 5.01 -3.15 -1.91
N LEU A 66 3.86 -2.97 -2.53
CA LEU A 66 3.69 -3.16 -3.96
C LEU A 66 4.07 -1.86 -4.67
N PHE A 67 4.88 -1.92 -5.73
CA PHE A 67 5.22 -0.74 -6.53
C PHE A 67 5.16 -1.01 -8.03
N GLN A 68 5.04 0.05 -8.80
CA GLN A 68 5.10 0.03 -10.26
C GLN A 68 5.92 1.21 -10.78
N HIS A 69 6.71 0.96 -11.84
CA HIS A 69 7.33 2.05 -12.58
C HIS A 69 6.29 2.85 -13.34
N LYS A 70 6.21 4.16 -13.09
CA LYS A 70 5.26 5.06 -13.76
C LYS A 70 5.95 6.26 -14.38
N LYS A 71 5.38 6.75 -15.49
CA LYS A 71 5.81 8.00 -16.14
C LYS A 71 5.22 9.23 -15.44
N SER A 72 3.95 9.16 -15.02
CA SER A 72 3.30 10.18 -14.20
C SER A 72 3.27 9.71 -12.75
N LEU A 73 3.77 10.54 -11.86
CA LEU A 73 3.97 10.24 -10.43
C LEU A 73 3.09 11.10 -9.53
N GLU A 74 2.31 11.98 -10.13
CA GLU A 74 1.40 12.87 -9.41
C GLU A 74 0.37 12.05 -8.61
N GLY A 75 0.20 12.39 -7.35
CA GLY A 75 -0.75 11.75 -6.44
C GLY A 75 -0.25 10.45 -5.79
N PHE A 76 0.98 9.99 -6.10
CA PHE A 76 1.54 8.75 -5.53
C PHE A 76 2.55 8.99 -4.42
N GLY A 77 2.55 8.08 -3.44
CA GLY A 77 3.73 7.83 -2.62
C GLY A 77 4.84 7.25 -3.51
N ILE A 78 6.08 7.70 -3.29
CA ILE A 78 7.25 7.31 -4.09
C ILE A 78 8.25 6.58 -3.22
N ALA A 79 8.71 5.41 -3.70
CA ALA A 79 9.75 4.64 -3.04
C ALA A 79 11.10 4.77 -3.74
N GLN A 80 12.18 4.66 -2.97
CA GLN A 80 13.53 4.42 -3.45
C GLN A 80 14.02 3.09 -2.90
N THR A 81 14.61 2.26 -3.76
CA THR A 81 15.01 0.91 -3.41
C THR A 81 16.48 0.64 -3.72
N LYS A 82 17.05 -0.27 -2.97
CA LYS A 82 18.32 -0.92 -3.22
C LYS A 82 18.06 -2.32 -3.76
N LYS A 83 18.81 -2.73 -4.77
CA LYS A 83 18.80 -4.10 -5.29
C LYS A 83 19.16 -5.10 -4.20
N SER A 84 18.37 -6.13 -4.04
CA SER A 84 18.55 -7.22 -3.09
C SER A 84 17.87 -8.49 -3.59
N VAL A 85 18.19 -9.64 -2.98
CA VAL A 85 17.59 -10.95 -3.27
C VAL A 85 16.95 -11.47 -1.98
N PRO A 86 15.73 -12.00 -2.02
CA PRO A 86 14.86 -12.22 -3.20
C PRO A 86 14.11 -10.97 -3.69
N LEU A 87 14.04 -9.89 -2.92
CA LEU A 87 13.35 -8.64 -3.26
C LEU A 87 14.22 -7.43 -2.98
N ASP A 88 13.98 -6.36 -3.73
CA ASP A 88 14.58 -5.06 -3.45
C ASP A 88 14.19 -4.57 -2.04
N ILE A 89 15.11 -3.84 -1.40
CA ILE A 89 14.90 -3.25 -0.08
C ILE A 89 14.59 -1.76 -0.24
N VAL A 90 13.51 -1.31 0.38
CA VAL A 90 13.16 0.11 0.46
C VAL A 90 14.11 0.80 1.46
N PHE A 91 14.69 1.92 1.06
CA PHE A 91 15.50 2.74 1.96
C PHE A 91 14.96 4.16 2.16
N HIS A 92 14.00 4.58 1.33
CA HIS A 92 13.34 5.87 1.48
C HIS A 92 11.96 5.82 0.82
N VAL A 93 10.99 6.50 1.42
CA VAL A 93 9.67 6.77 0.83
C VAL A 93 9.31 8.23 1.06
N ALA A 94 8.47 8.79 0.19
CA ALA A 94 7.91 10.14 0.33
C ALA A 94 6.48 10.17 -0.19
N GLU A 95 5.57 10.76 0.58
CA GLU A 95 4.17 10.94 0.17
C GLU A 95 4.06 12.12 -0.80
N LYS A 96 3.55 11.88 -1.99
CA LYS A 96 3.25 12.88 -3.04
C LYS A 96 4.32 13.98 -3.19
N PRO A 97 5.61 13.63 -3.36
CA PRO A 97 6.67 14.63 -3.40
C PRO A 97 6.56 15.51 -4.64
N LYS A 98 6.77 16.82 -4.48
CA LYS A 98 6.81 17.78 -5.61
C LYS A 98 7.93 17.48 -6.62
N LYS A 99 9.02 16.90 -6.14
CA LYS A 99 10.20 16.50 -6.95
C LYS A 99 10.55 15.04 -6.62
N PRO A 100 9.91 14.06 -7.27
CA PRO A 100 10.17 12.65 -7.00
C PRO A 100 11.61 12.27 -7.39
N LYS A 101 12.29 11.52 -6.53
CA LYS A 101 13.67 11.07 -6.73
C LYS A 101 13.78 9.68 -7.41
N SER A 102 12.64 9.05 -7.69
CA SER A 102 12.54 7.79 -8.42
C SER A 102 11.23 7.75 -9.20
N ASN A 103 11.05 6.74 -10.05
CA ASN A 103 9.80 6.50 -10.78
C ASN A 103 9.01 5.31 -10.20
N LEU A 104 9.30 4.90 -8.96
CA LEU A 104 8.66 3.79 -8.27
C LEU A 104 7.44 4.29 -7.49
N ALA A 105 6.28 4.29 -8.15
CA ALA A 105 5.01 4.64 -7.51
C ALA A 105 4.55 3.49 -6.60
N ILE A 106 4.27 3.79 -5.33
CA ILE A 106 3.71 2.84 -4.37
C ILE A 106 2.25 2.60 -4.74
N LEU A 107 1.87 1.33 -4.87
CA LEU A 107 0.51 0.94 -5.16
C LEU A 107 -0.25 0.63 -3.85
N PRO A 108 -1.58 0.76 -3.85
CA PRO A 108 -2.39 0.74 -2.64
C PRO A 108 -2.70 -0.68 -2.10
N ILE A 109 -1.69 -1.56 -2.16
CA ILE A 109 -1.69 -2.89 -1.50
C ILE A 109 -0.37 -3.07 -0.76
N TYR A 110 -0.47 -3.46 0.49
CA TYR A 110 0.66 -3.65 1.39
C TYR A 110 0.52 -4.94 2.17
N ILE A 111 1.63 -5.56 2.53
CA ILE A 111 1.68 -6.56 3.59
C ILE A 111 2.48 -5.94 4.72
N LEU A 112 1.88 -5.84 5.89
CA LEU A 112 2.45 -5.15 7.03
C LEU A 112 2.39 -6.02 8.27
N LYS A 113 3.36 -5.84 9.17
CA LYS A 113 3.30 -6.35 10.54
C LYS A 113 2.74 -5.29 11.48
N PRO A 114 2.31 -5.68 12.70
CA PRO A 114 1.75 -4.77 13.69
C PRO A 114 2.63 -3.60 14.09
N ASP A 115 3.94 -3.67 13.86
CA ASP A 115 4.91 -2.58 14.04
C ASP A 115 4.47 -1.27 13.37
N ILE A 116 3.68 -1.36 12.28
CA ILE A 116 3.13 -0.18 11.61
C ILE A 116 2.24 0.66 12.52
N PHE A 117 1.54 0.05 13.47
CA PHE A 117 0.67 0.79 14.40
C PHE A 117 1.47 1.67 15.35
N GLU A 118 2.62 1.19 15.84
CA GLU A 118 3.53 2.00 16.66
C GLU A 118 4.14 3.13 15.83
N ALA A 119 4.50 2.86 14.58
CA ALA A 119 4.99 3.89 13.66
C ALA A 119 3.92 4.96 13.40
N LEU A 120 2.66 4.56 13.16
CA LEU A 120 1.53 5.49 12.98
C LEU A 120 1.32 6.39 14.19
N GLU A 121 1.43 5.85 15.41
CA GLU A 121 1.31 6.63 16.66
C GLU A 121 2.43 7.68 16.83
N LYS A 122 3.61 7.43 16.23
CA LYS A 122 4.78 8.33 16.26
C LYS A 122 4.85 9.28 15.06
N THR A 123 4.05 9.03 14.02
CA THR A 123 4.07 9.80 12.77
C THR A 123 3.25 11.08 12.92
N SER A 124 3.84 12.21 12.55
CA SER A 124 3.14 13.50 12.49
C SER A 124 2.20 13.55 11.29
N LEU A 125 1.20 14.43 11.34
CA LEU A 125 0.33 14.69 10.19
C LEU A 125 1.16 15.25 9.03
N GLY A 126 0.98 14.67 7.85
CA GLY A 126 1.72 14.98 6.64
C GLY A 126 0.88 15.74 5.61
N HIS A 127 0.88 15.27 4.37
CA HIS A 127 0.16 15.89 3.25
C HIS A 127 -1.33 16.08 3.58
N ASN A 128 -1.87 17.27 3.29
CA ASN A 128 -3.25 17.70 3.62
C ASN A 128 -3.61 17.65 5.12
N ASN A 129 -2.64 17.71 6.02
CA ASN A 129 -2.87 17.58 7.47
C ASN A 129 -3.52 16.22 7.83
N GLU A 130 -3.13 15.17 7.14
CA GLU A 130 -3.62 13.80 7.31
C GLU A 130 -2.50 12.88 7.79
N LEU A 131 -2.87 11.83 8.54
CA LEU A 131 -1.96 10.74 8.87
C LEU A 131 -1.84 9.80 7.66
N GLN A 132 -0.64 9.73 7.07
CA GLN A 132 -0.40 8.95 5.84
C GLN A 132 0.31 7.64 6.15
N VAL A 133 -0.07 6.56 5.47
CA VAL A 133 0.62 5.25 5.59
C VAL A 133 2.05 5.33 5.05
N THR A 134 2.29 6.10 4.00
CA THR A 134 3.63 6.30 3.43
C THR A 134 4.56 6.96 4.44
N ASP A 135 4.07 7.96 5.20
CA ASP A 135 4.86 8.62 6.24
C ASP A 135 5.15 7.68 7.43
N ALA A 136 4.19 6.83 7.79
CA ALA A 136 4.42 5.79 8.80
C ALA A 136 5.44 4.73 8.33
N ILE A 137 5.47 4.39 7.04
CA ILE A 137 6.53 3.54 6.47
C ILE A 137 7.89 4.25 6.56
N SER A 138 7.96 5.57 6.33
CA SER A 138 9.19 6.35 6.56
C SER A 138 9.64 6.26 8.02
N THR A 139 8.72 6.41 8.96
CA THR A 139 8.99 6.25 10.40
C THR A 139 9.53 4.84 10.73
N LEU A 140 8.98 3.78 10.12
CA LEU A 140 9.53 2.42 10.28
C LEU A 140 10.98 2.32 9.78
N LEU A 141 11.29 2.94 8.63
CA LEU A 141 12.66 2.95 8.09
C LEU A 141 13.63 3.69 9.03
N ASP A 142 13.20 4.83 9.60
CA ASP A 142 13.99 5.60 10.58
C ASP A 142 14.23 4.82 11.88
N LEU A 143 13.31 3.93 12.24
CA LEU A 143 13.44 2.98 13.36
C LEU A 143 14.23 1.71 12.98
N ASN A 144 14.92 1.70 11.83
CA ASN A 144 15.71 0.59 11.30
C ASN A 144 14.91 -0.69 10.97
N HIS A 145 13.62 -0.59 10.76
CA HIS A 145 12.83 -1.69 10.22
C HIS A 145 13.15 -1.92 8.74
N LYS A 146 13.01 -3.16 8.30
CA LYS A 146 13.24 -3.55 6.91
C LYS A 146 11.93 -3.68 6.16
N ILE A 147 11.83 -2.99 5.04
CA ILE A 147 10.68 -3.02 4.14
C ILE A 147 11.13 -3.55 2.78
N ASN A 148 10.47 -4.57 2.28
CA ASN A 148 10.67 -5.08 0.93
C ASN A 148 9.83 -4.32 -0.09
N ALA A 149 10.31 -4.30 -1.33
CA ALA A 149 9.59 -3.77 -2.48
C ALA A 149 9.30 -4.89 -3.50
N TYR A 150 8.03 -5.13 -3.77
CA TYR A 150 7.58 -6.10 -4.78
C TYR A 150 7.16 -5.37 -6.04
N ASN A 151 7.77 -5.71 -7.17
CA ASN A 151 7.49 -5.09 -8.46
C ASN A 151 6.23 -5.69 -9.09
N PHE A 152 5.21 -4.86 -9.29
CA PHE A 152 3.96 -5.23 -9.96
C PHE A 152 4.13 -5.43 -11.48
N GLY A 153 5.24 -4.96 -12.04
CA GLY A 153 5.52 -5.07 -13.46
C GLY A 153 4.55 -4.25 -14.31
N ASN A 154 4.19 -4.80 -15.47
CA ASN A 154 3.26 -4.15 -16.42
C ASN A 154 1.79 -4.54 -16.21
N ASN A 155 1.46 -5.14 -15.07
CA ASN A 155 0.08 -5.50 -14.78
C ASN A 155 -0.81 -4.26 -14.67
N LYS A 156 -2.09 -4.42 -15.01
CA LYS A 156 -3.05 -3.31 -14.95
C LYS A 156 -3.71 -3.22 -13.59
N TRP A 157 -3.90 -2.01 -13.14
CA TRP A 157 -4.73 -1.64 -12.03
C TRP A 157 -5.34 -0.27 -12.30
N PHE A 158 -6.39 0.09 -11.59
CA PHE A 158 -7.11 1.35 -11.72
C PHE A 158 -7.32 1.96 -10.34
N ASP A 159 -7.00 3.22 -10.24
CA ASP A 159 -7.54 4.08 -9.20
C ASP A 159 -8.99 4.38 -9.57
N ILE A 160 -9.93 4.19 -8.64
CA ILE A 160 -11.36 4.41 -8.84
C ILE A 160 -11.93 5.48 -7.88
N GLY A 161 -11.06 6.30 -7.31
CA GLY A 161 -11.41 7.35 -6.35
C GLY A 161 -12.17 8.55 -6.95
N THR A 162 -12.20 8.69 -8.28
CA THR A 162 -13.00 9.72 -8.96
C THR A 162 -13.98 9.12 -9.96
N THR A 163 -15.08 9.84 -10.26
CA THR A 163 -16.09 9.39 -11.24
C THR A 163 -15.46 9.05 -12.60
N ARG A 164 -14.50 9.85 -13.05
CA ARG A 164 -13.80 9.60 -14.32
C ARG A 164 -12.97 8.31 -14.28
N GLN A 165 -12.22 8.12 -13.22
CA GLN A 165 -11.40 6.92 -13.02
C GLN A 165 -12.27 5.66 -12.90
N TYR A 166 -13.36 5.76 -12.12
CA TYR A 166 -14.35 4.68 -12.00
C TYR A 166 -14.94 4.30 -13.36
N PHE A 167 -15.33 5.28 -14.19
CA PHE A 167 -15.84 5.04 -15.53
C PHE A 167 -14.82 4.32 -16.42
N HIS A 168 -13.55 4.69 -16.37
CA HIS A 168 -12.49 3.98 -17.10
C HIS A 168 -12.31 2.54 -16.65
N ALA A 169 -12.35 2.28 -15.35
CA ALA A 169 -12.27 0.93 -14.80
C ALA A 169 -13.48 0.08 -15.20
N LEU A 170 -14.68 0.64 -15.14
CA LEU A 170 -15.93 -0.01 -15.55
C LEU A 170 -15.91 -0.41 -17.04
N ASN A 171 -15.51 0.50 -17.92
CA ASN A 171 -15.37 0.22 -19.36
C ASN A 171 -14.34 -0.88 -19.64
N TYR A 172 -13.23 -0.88 -18.90
CA TYR A 172 -12.24 -1.93 -19.02
C TYR A 172 -12.80 -3.29 -18.56
N SER A 173 -13.45 -3.32 -17.39
CA SER A 173 -14.07 -4.52 -16.84
C SER A 173 -15.11 -5.11 -17.79
N PHE A 174 -15.97 -4.27 -18.36
CA PHE A 174 -16.96 -4.68 -19.36
C PHE A 174 -16.28 -5.35 -20.58
N LYS A 175 -15.24 -4.73 -21.14
CA LYS A 175 -14.50 -5.26 -22.31
C LYS A 175 -13.84 -6.62 -22.05
N ILE A 176 -13.42 -6.92 -20.83
CA ILE A 176 -12.83 -8.24 -20.54
C ILE A 176 -13.89 -9.29 -20.22
N ALA A 177 -15.04 -8.90 -19.69
CA ALA A 177 -16.14 -9.82 -19.39
C ALA A 177 -16.93 -10.24 -20.64
N THR A 178 -16.82 -9.50 -21.75
CA THR A 178 -17.53 -9.75 -23.02
C THR A 178 -16.66 -10.41 -24.09
N LYS A 179 -15.44 -10.81 -23.74
CA LYS A 179 -14.53 -11.62 -24.56
C LYS A 179 -14.62 -13.09 -24.21
#